data_ca13912e8f55977b2b2c7740c96bd528
#
_entry.id   ca13912e8f55977b2b2c7740c96bd528
#
_cell.length_a   1.000
_cell.length_b   1.000
_cell.length_c   1.000
_cell.angle_alpha   90.00
_cell.angle_beta   90.00
_cell.angle_gamma   90.00
#
_symmetry.space_group_name_H-M   'P 1'
#
loop_
_entity.id
_entity.type
_entity.pdbx_description
1 polymer ?
#
loop_
_entity_poly.entity_id
_entity_poly.type
_entity_poly.pdbx_seq_one_letter_code
_entity_poly.pdbx_strand_id
1 'polypeptide(L)'
;MPRRRIGLGKLELEMKSQEAIEAAAAIVAGLKNAGVDFVATLPDEKMVELIRAVENDADLKHVPLCREEEGIGICAGAYLAGKKTAIIMQNAGFLNSCNALTTTSLQFQIPILLLIYYAGDIGDRGFTTLGAVTEPVIQAMGFRSYVLRRREEIDDILRGAQILADDSKKPVAVLLTKSILGVK
;
A
#
# COMPACT_ATOMS: atom_id res chain seq x y z
N MET A 1 -38.82 -23.93 -3.61
CA MET A 1 -38.47 -22.69 -4.34
C MET A 1 -37.07 -22.20 -3.93
N PRO A 2 -35.97 -22.44 -4.71
CA PRO A 2 -34.64 -21.96 -4.34
C PRO A 2 -34.00 -20.98 -5.33
N ARG A 3 -34.75 -20.26 -6.18
CA ARG A 3 -34.19 -19.41 -7.24
C ARG A 3 -33.85 -17.98 -6.86
N ARG A 4 -34.24 -17.47 -5.67
CA ARG A 4 -33.99 -16.07 -5.26
C ARG A 4 -32.63 -15.83 -4.57
N ARG A 5 -31.98 -16.83 -3.97
CA ARG A 5 -30.71 -16.66 -3.24
C ARG A 5 -29.48 -16.54 -4.16
N ILE A 6 -29.50 -17.16 -5.35
CA ILE A 6 -28.36 -17.14 -6.27
C ILE A 6 -28.17 -15.76 -6.92
N GLY A 7 -29.26 -15.05 -7.21
CA GLY A 7 -29.19 -13.72 -7.80
C GLY A 7 -28.66 -12.63 -6.86
N LEU A 8 -29.04 -12.68 -5.56
CA LEU A 8 -28.59 -11.72 -4.57
C LEU A 8 -27.10 -11.87 -4.26
N GLY A 9 -26.60 -13.09 -4.08
CA GLY A 9 -25.18 -13.34 -3.83
C GLY A 9 -24.27 -12.92 -5.00
N LYS A 10 -24.72 -13.09 -6.24
CA LYS A 10 -23.99 -12.65 -7.43
C LYS A 10 -23.93 -11.13 -7.51
N LEU A 11 -25.06 -10.44 -7.27
CA LEU A 11 -25.12 -8.98 -7.26
C LEU A 11 -24.23 -8.37 -6.16
N GLU A 12 -24.25 -8.96 -4.95
CA GLU A 12 -23.38 -8.54 -3.86
C GLU A 12 -21.89 -8.74 -4.18
N LEU A 13 -21.53 -9.81 -4.89
CA LEU A 13 -20.16 -10.07 -5.31
C LEU A 13 -19.70 -9.09 -6.40
N GLU A 14 -20.57 -8.79 -7.36
CA GLU A 14 -20.31 -7.79 -8.41
C GLU A 14 -20.16 -6.39 -7.82
N MET A 15 -21.02 -6.00 -6.87
CA MET A 15 -20.91 -4.71 -6.18
C MET A 15 -19.59 -4.57 -5.39
N LYS A 16 -19.15 -5.62 -4.68
CA LYS A 16 -17.88 -5.62 -3.95
C LYS A 16 -16.67 -5.51 -4.87
N SER A 17 -16.71 -6.19 -6.01
CA SER A 17 -15.68 -6.07 -7.04
C SER A 17 -15.61 -4.64 -7.58
N GLN A 18 -16.76 -4.00 -7.79
CA GLN A 18 -16.82 -2.61 -8.26
C GLN A 18 -16.27 -1.62 -7.23
N GLU A 19 -16.60 -1.78 -5.94
CA GLU A 19 -16.05 -0.96 -4.86
C GLU A 19 -14.53 -1.05 -4.77
N ALA A 20 -13.96 -2.24 -4.94
CA ALA A 20 -12.52 -2.46 -4.92
C ALA A 20 -11.82 -1.82 -6.14
N ILE A 21 -12.44 -1.91 -7.33
CA ILE A 21 -11.93 -1.27 -8.55
C ILE A 21 -11.91 0.26 -8.40
N GLU A 22 -12.98 0.85 -7.89
CA GLU A 22 -13.07 2.30 -7.67
C GLU A 22 -12.06 2.78 -6.61
N ALA A 23 -11.89 2.01 -5.54
CA ALA A 23 -10.88 2.28 -4.51
C ALA A 23 -9.46 2.22 -5.09
N ALA A 24 -9.16 1.21 -5.89
CA ALA A 24 -7.88 1.05 -6.56
C ALA A 24 -7.59 2.25 -7.49
N ALA A 25 -8.56 2.65 -8.31
CA ALA A 25 -8.43 3.81 -9.18
C ALA A 25 -8.16 5.11 -8.41
N ALA A 26 -8.84 5.32 -7.27
CA ALA A 26 -8.63 6.49 -6.43
C ALA A 26 -7.21 6.50 -5.80
N ILE A 27 -6.72 5.35 -5.33
CA ILE A 27 -5.36 5.23 -4.77
C ILE A 27 -4.30 5.49 -5.86
N VAL A 28 -4.46 4.92 -7.06
CA VAL A 28 -3.54 5.17 -8.19
C VAL A 28 -3.55 6.65 -8.58
N ALA A 29 -4.71 7.29 -8.67
CA ALA A 29 -4.80 8.73 -8.91
C ALA A 29 -4.08 9.55 -7.83
N GLY A 30 -4.28 9.22 -6.56
CA GLY A 30 -3.60 9.87 -5.42
C GLY A 30 -2.07 9.69 -5.47
N LEU A 31 -1.57 8.50 -5.84
CA LEU A 31 -0.12 8.27 -6.05
C LEU A 31 0.44 9.18 -7.15
N LYS A 32 -0.25 9.28 -8.29
CA LYS A 32 0.15 10.15 -9.41
C LYS A 32 0.11 11.62 -9.00
N ASN A 33 -0.92 12.06 -8.28
CA ASN A 33 -1.03 13.43 -7.75
C ASN A 33 0.08 13.74 -6.72
N ALA A 34 0.56 12.73 -5.99
CA ALA A 34 1.73 12.84 -5.13
C ALA A 34 3.07 12.88 -5.92
N GLY A 35 3.02 12.66 -7.23
CA GLY A 35 4.18 12.64 -8.13
C GLY A 35 4.91 11.29 -8.17
N VAL A 36 4.35 10.23 -7.60
CA VAL A 36 4.90 8.87 -7.72
C VAL A 36 4.81 8.42 -9.17
N ASP A 37 5.93 7.92 -9.70
CA ASP A 37 6.06 7.43 -11.08
C ASP A 37 6.69 6.02 -11.16
N PHE A 38 7.03 5.44 -10.01
CA PHE A 38 7.61 4.11 -9.91
C PHE A 38 6.99 3.33 -8.75
N VAL A 39 6.39 2.17 -9.02
CA VAL A 39 5.70 1.36 -8.01
C VAL A 39 6.17 -0.08 -8.05
N ALA A 40 6.67 -0.59 -6.94
CA ALA A 40 6.96 -2.00 -6.75
C ALA A 40 5.83 -2.69 -5.98
N THR A 41 5.45 -3.91 -6.35
CA THR A 41 4.37 -4.64 -5.70
C THR A 41 4.68 -6.11 -5.51
N LEU A 42 4.25 -6.68 -4.38
CA LEU A 42 4.14 -8.13 -4.22
C LEU A 42 2.69 -8.57 -4.38
N PRO A 43 2.39 -9.64 -5.11
CA PRO A 43 1.02 -10.16 -5.22
C PRO A 43 0.40 -10.47 -3.85
N ASP A 44 -0.81 -9.96 -3.61
CA ASP A 44 -1.57 -10.17 -2.38
C ASP A 44 -3.08 -10.25 -2.69
N GLU A 45 -3.79 -11.19 -2.06
CA GLU A 45 -5.21 -11.45 -2.33
C GLU A 45 -6.11 -10.23 -2.06
N LYS A 46 -5.78 -9.43 -1.04
CA LYS A 46 -6.60 -8.27 -0.65
C LYS A 46 -6.30 -7.01 -1.48
N MET A 47 -5.18 -7.00 -2.19
CA MET A 47 -4.73 -5.86 -3.00
C MET A 47 -4.77 -6.12 -4.51
N VAL A 48 -5.43 -7.21 -4.95
CA VAL A 48 -5.47 -7.62 -6.37
C VAL A 48 -5.89 -6.48 -7.30
N GLU A 49 -6.99 -5.78 -6.98
CA GLU A 49 -7.49 -4.72 -7.86
C GLU A 49 -6.57 -3.48 -7.84
N LEU A 50 -5.93 -3.18 -6.71
CA LEU A 50 -4.94 -2.11 -6.63
C LEU A 50 -3.69 -2.45 -7.47
N ILE A 51 -3.18 -3.67 -7.35
CA ILE A 51 -2.01 -4.11 -8.13
C ILE A 51 -2.32 -4.10 -9.63
N ARG A 52 -3.51 -4.59 -10.03
CA ARG A 52 -3.97 -4.52 -11.43
C ARG A 52 -4.09 -3.08 -11.94
N ALA A 53 -4.60 -2.17 -11.12
CA ALA A 53 -4.73 -0.77 -11.49
C ALA A 53 -3.35 -0.13 -11.72
N VAL A 54 -2.35 -0.44 -10.87
CA VAL A 54 -0.95 -0.01 -11.05
C VAL A 54 -0.33 -0.62 -12.30
N GLU A 55 -0.52 -1.92 -12.53
CA GLU A 55 0.03 -2.66 -13.68
C GLU A 55 -0.47 -2.12 -15.02
N ASN A 56 -1.74 -1.69 -15.07
CA ASN A 56 -2.38 -1.19 -16.29
C ASN A 56 -2.27 0.34 -16.48
N ASP A 57 -1.67 1.07 -15.53
CA ASP A 57 -1.49 2.52 -15.66
C ASP A 57 -0.22 2.83 -16.49
N ALA A 58 -0.39 3.58 -17.57
CA ALA A 58 0.69 3.88 -18.51
C ALA A 58 1.74 4.87 -17.96
N ASP A 59 1.38 5.66 -16.95
CA ASP A 59 2.27 6.69 -16.37
C ASP A 59 3.09 6.14 -15.21
N LEU A 60 2.75 4.94 -14.69
CA LEU A 60 3.46 4.28 -13.60
C LEU A 60 4.41 3.20 -14.12
N LYS A 61 5.68 3.29 -13.77
CA LYS A 61 6.60 2.18 -13.99
C LYS A 61 6.36 1.12 -12.91
N HIS A 62 5.70 0.01 -13.27
CA HIS A 62 5.42 -1.10 -12.37
C HIS A 62 6.55 -2.15 -12.38
N VAL A 63 6.90 -2.66 -11.18
CA VAL A 63 7.85 -3.75 -10.99
C VAL A 63 7.24 -4.79 -10.05
N PRO A 64 6.86 -5.98 -10.55
CA PRO A 64 6.45 -7.10 -9.70
C PRO A 64 7.65 -7.69 -8.97
N LEU A 65 7.45 -8.05 -7.71
CA LEU A 65 8.48 -8.56 -6.80
C LEU A 65 8.30 -10.05 -6.54
N CYS A 66 9.40 -10.74 -6.21
CA CYS A 66 9.38 -12.07 -5.62
C CYS A 66 9.38 -12.02 -4.09
N ARG A 67 9.95 -10.95 -3.50
CA ARG A 67 10.02 -10.70 -2.05
C ARG A 67 9.95 -9.21 -1.77
N GLU A 68 9.32 -8.82 -0.67
CA GLU A 68 9.12 -7.41 -0.33
C GLU A 68 10.45 -6.68 -0.06
N GLU A 69 11.40 -7.34 0.60
CA GLU A 69 12.71 -6.74 0.87
C GLU A 69 13.51 -6.38 -0.39
N GLU A 70 13.31 -7.11 -1.51
CA GLU A 70 13.91 -6.74 -2.80
C GLU A 70 13.38 -5.39 -3.28
N GLY A 71 12.09 -5.15 -3.05
CA GLY A 71 11.42 -3.90 -3.42
C GLY A 71 12.04 -2.67 -2.77
N ILE A 72 12.54 -2.80 -1.54
CA ILE A 72 13.23 -1.69 -0.87
C ILE A 72 14.50 -1.30 -1.63
N GLY A 73 15.32 -2.29 -2.04
CA GLY A 73 16.52 -2.05 -2.83
C GLY A 73 16.22 -1.49 -4.23
N ILE A 74 15.20 -2.04 -4.89
CA ILE A 74 14.75 -1.60 -6.21
C ILE A 74 14.23 -0.17 -6.17
N CYS A 75 13.36 0.17 -5.19
CA CYS A 75 12.86 1.54 -4.99
C CYS A 75 14.00 2.51 -4.65
N ALA A 76 14.97 2.09 -3.84
CA ALA A 76 16.13 2.91 -3.53
C ALA A 76 16.97 3.22 -4.78
N GLY A 77 17.24 2.21 -5.63
CA GLY A 77 17.94 2.40 -6.90
C GLY A 77 17.17 3.31 -7.86
N ALA A 78 15.85 3.14 -7.96
CA ALA A 78 14.99 3.99 -8.79
C ALA A 78 14.97 5.44 -8.28
N TYR A 79 14.92 5.66 -6.97
CA TYR A 79 15.03 7.00 -6.37
C TYR A 79 16.37 7.67 -6.73
N LEU A 80 17.49 6.98 -6.64
CA LEU A 80 18.80 7.50 -7.04
C LEU A 80 18.86 7.83 -8.54
N ALA A 81 18.03 7.17 -9.36
CA ALA A 81 17.84 7.47 -10.78
C ALA A 81 16.81 8.61 -11.04
N GLY A 82 16.34 9.29 -9.99
CA GLY A 82 15.43 10.44 -10.09
C GLY A 82 13.95 10.11 -10.10
N LYS A 83 13.57 8.86 -9.73
CA LYS A 83 12.16 8.45 -9.62
C LYS A 83 11.58 8.77 -8.25
N LYS A 84 10.27 9.05 -8.17
CA LYS A 84 9.51 9.03 -6.93
C LYS A 84 8.87 7.66 -6.74
N THR A 85 9.25 6.98 -5.66
CA THR A 85 9.00 5.55 -5.52
C THR A 85 7.97 5.23 -4.46
N ALA A 86 7.11 4.27 -4.76
CA ALA A 86 6.23 3.62 -3.79
C ALA A 86 6.40 2.10 -3.84
N ILE A 87 6.12 1.44 -2.72
CA ILE A 87 6.01 -0.01 -2.64
C ILE A 87 4.68 -0.39 -2.00
N ILE A 88 3.99 -1.37 -2.59
CA ILE A 88 2.72 -1.90 -2.10
C ILE A 88 2.95 -3.30 -1.58
N MET A 89 2.63 -3.53 -0.30
CA MET A 89 2.82 -4.80 0.38
C MET A 89 1.82 -5.00 1.52
N GLN A 90 1.72 -6.21 2.05
CA GLN A 90 1.03 -6.47 3.31
C GLN A 90 1.95 -6.12 4.50
N ASN A 91 1.39 -5.91 5.69
CA ASN A 91 2.19 -5.65 6.89
C ASN A 91 3.10 -6.83 7.29
N ALA A 92 2.80 -8.07 6.89
CA ALA A 92 3.75 -9.19 7.00
C ALA A 92 5.03 -8.93 6.19
N GLY A 93 4.87 -8.44 4.96
CA GLY A 93 5.98 -8.06 4.10
C GLY A 93 6.77 -6.87 4.63
N PHE A 94 6.08 -5.88 5.20
CA PHE A 94 6.73 -4.78 5.90
C PHE A 94 7.64 -5.30 7.04
N LEU A 95 7.15 -6.19 7.89
CA LEU A 95 7.94 -6.77 8.97
C LEU A 95 9.15 -7.56 8.45
N ASN A 96 8.99 -8.31 7.36
CA ASN A 96 10.12 -8.98 6.70
C ASN A 96 11.14 -7.98 6.12
N SER A 97 10.68 -6.79 5.71
CA SER A 97 11.51 -5.76 5.09
C SER A 97 12.23 -4.84 6.09
N CYS A 98 12.03 -4.98 7.39
CA CYS A 98 12.61 -4.08 8.41
C CYS A 98 14.14 -3.99 8.31
N ASN A 99 14.83 -5.11 8.05
CA ASN A 99 16.28 -5.09 7.84
C ASN A 99 16.67 -4.29 6.59
N ALA A 100 16.02 -4.53 5.46
CA ALA A 100 16.28 -3.81 4.21
C ALA A 100 15.97 -2.30 4.35
N LEU A 101 14.86 -1.94 5.02
CA LEU A 101 14.54 -0.55 5.32
C LEU A 101 15.62 0.11 6.19
N THR A 102 16.12 -0.58 7.20
CA THR A 102 17.16 -0.06 8.10
C THR A 102 18.48 0.14 7.36
N THR A 103 18.94 -0.87 6.63
CA THR A 103 20.25 -0.89 5.98
C THR A 103 20.31 -0.13 4.66
N THR A 104 19.15 0.19 4.07
CA THR A 104 19.07 0.90 2.79
C THR A 104 18.39 2.27 2.95
N SER A 105 17.07 2.28 3.19
CA SER A 105 16.31 3.53 3.19
C SER A 105 16.72 4.47 4.34
N LEU A 106 16.74 3.98 5.57
CA LEU A 106 17.09 4.79 6.74
C LEU A 106 18.59 5.15 6.77
N GLN A 107 19.47 4.19 6.49
CA GLN A 107 20.92 4.38 6.50
C GLN A 107 21.37 5.42 5.46
N PHE A 108 20.80 5.37 4.26
CA PHE A 108 21.19 6.25 3.14
C PHE A 108 20.24 7.42 2.91
N GLN A 109 19.29 7.64 3.82
CA GLN A 109 18.31 8.73 3.75
C GLN A 109 17.52 8.75 2.43
N ILE A 110 17.03 7.59 2.03
CA ILE A 110 16.24 7.39 0.81
C ILE A 110 14.76 7.38 1.15
N PRO A 111 13.97 8.37 0.70
CA PRO A 111 12.52 8.38 0.90
C PRO A 111 11.86 7.31 0.04
N ILE A 112 10.96 6.55 0.63
CA ILE A 112 10.11 5.57 -0.05
C ILE A 112 8.71 5.69 0.54
N LEU A 113 7.69 5.81 -0.29
CA LEU A 113 6.30 5.73 0.16
C LEU A 113 5.90 4.26 0.30
N LEU A 114 5.52 3.85 1.51
CA LEU A 114 5.11 2.47 1.82
C LEU A 114 3.59 2.43 1.90
N LEU A 115 2.91 1.79 0.95
CA LEU A 115 1.49 1.48 1.03
C LEU A 115 1.34 0.07 1.59
N ILE A 116 0.85 -0.02 2.82
CA ILE A 116 0.84 -1.28 3.56
C ILE A 116 -0.61 -1.69 3.84
N TYR A 117 -1.04 -2.84 3.27
CA TYR A 117 -2.31 -3.42 3.70
C TYR A 117 -2.22 -3.77 5.20
N TYR A 118 -3.13 -3.17 5.97
CA TYR A 118 -3.15 -3.28 7.43
C TYR A 118 -3.96 -4.51 7.87
N ALA A 119 -3.39 -5.70 7.69
CA ALA A 119 -3.99 -6.94 8.17
C ALA A 119 -4.00 -6.98 9.69
N GLY A 120 -5.12 -7.40 10.29
CA GLY A 120 -5.31 -7.44 11.75
C GLY A 120 -5.76 -6.11 12.35
N ASP A 121 -6.19 -5.14 11.54
CA ASP A 121 -6.86 -3.92 12.01
C ASP A 121 -8.25 -4.23 12.60
N ILE A 122 -8.87 -3.23 13.24
CA ILE A 122 -10.20 -3.34 13.83
C ILE A 122 -11.21 -3.93 12.85
N GLY A 123 -11.89 -4.99 13.26
CA GLY A 123 -12.86 -5.72 12.43
C GLY A 123 -12.28 -6.88 11.62
N ASP A 124 -10.97 -7.08 11.59
CA ASP A 124 -10.35 -8.24 10.96
C ASP A 124 -10.52 -9.51 11.81
N ARG A 125 -10.78 -10.63 11.11
CA ARG A 125 -10.76 -11.96 11.72
C ARG A 125 -9.44 -12.64 11.41
N GLY A 126 -8.52 -12.67 12.35
CA GLY A 126 -7.18 -13.20 12.17
C GLY A 126 -6.12 -12.09 12.06
N PHE A 127 -4.88 -12.49 11.96
CA PHE A 127 -3.72 -11.59 11.89
C PHE A 127 -3.63 -10.53 13.03
N THR A 128 -4.34 -10.73 14.15
CA THR A 128 -4.43 -9.76 15.25
C THR A 128 -3.07 -9.40 15.84
N THR A 129 -2.16 -10.37 15.95
CA THR A 129 -0.78 -10.12 16.40
C THR A 129 -0.03 -9.26 15.39
N LEU A 130 -0.21 -9.54 14.10
CA LEU A 130 0.41 -8.78 13.00
C LEU A 130 -0.05 -7.32 13.02
N GLY A 131 -1.36 -7.09 13.17
CA GLY A 131 -1.93 -5.75 13.32
C GLY A 131 -1.37 -5.02 14.55
N ALA A 132 -1.34 -5.69 15.70
CA ALA A 132 -0.87 -5.10 16.95
C ALA A 132 0.60 -4.66 16.95
N VAL A 133 1.48 -5.32 16.18
CA VAL A 133 2.91 -4.99 16.15
C VAL A 133 3.30 -4.02 15.04
N THR A 134 2.46 -3.82 14.02
CA THR A 134 2.79 -3.03 12.83
C THR A 134 3.18 -1.58 13.19
N GLU A 135 2.29 -0.82 13.81
CA GLU A 135 2.58 0.58 14.17
C GLU A 135 3.70 0.71 15.21
N PRO A 136 3.75 -0.10 16.29
CA PRO A 136 4.89 -0.08 17.21
C PRO A 136 6.23 -0.31 16.55
N VAL A 137 6.33 -1.21 15.57
CA VAL A 137 7.58 -1.45 14.83
C VAL A 137 7.94 -0.24 13.97
N ILE A 138 6.98 0.35 13.24
CA ILE A 138 7.21 1.57 12.46
C ILE A 138 7.75 2.69 13.37
N GLN A 139 7.14 2.90 14.52
CA GLN A 139 7.57 3.89 15.51
C GLN A 139 8.98 3.60 16.04
N ALA A 140 9.28 2.35 16.37
CA ALA A 140 10.60 1.93 16.83
C ALA A 140 11.69 2.13 15.77
N MET A 141 11.36 1.99 14.47
CA MET A 141 12.25 2.28 13.36
C MET A 141 12.45 3.79 13.10
N GLY A 142 11.69 4.68 13.76
CA GLY A 142 11.88 6.13 13.73
C GLY A 142 11.35 6.82 12.47
N PHE A 143 10.34 6.26 11.80
CA PHE A 143 9.59 6.93 10.74
C PHE A 143 8.08 6.96 11.03
N ARG A 144 7.30 7.64 10.22
CA ARG A 144 5.89 7.89 10.50
C ARG A 144 4.95 6.97 9.71
N SER A 145 3.77 6.72 10.30
CA SER A 145 2.65 6.06 9.63
C SER A 145 1.36 6.87 9.74
N TYR A 146 0.48 6.69 8.77
CA TYR A 146 -0.86 7.25 8.73
C TYR A 146 -1.83 6.14 8.32
N VAL A 147 -2.91 5.97 9.10
CA VAL A 147 -3.94 4.97 8.77
C VAL A 147 -4.98 5.62 7.88
N LEU A 148 -5.10 5.14 6.66
CA LEU A 148 -6.08 5.62 5.69
C LEU A 148 -7.39 4.83 5.87
N ARG A 149 -8.46 5.52 6.27
CA ARG A 149 -9.76 4.91 6.58
C ARG A 149 -10.90 5.42 5.71
N ARG A 150 -10.77 6.61 5.11
CA ARG A 150 -11.83 7.26 4.33
C ARG A 150 -11.32 7.60 2.94
N ARG A 151 -12.16 7.39 1.92
CA ARG A 151 -11.80 7.63 0.51
C ARG A 151 -11.50 9.11 0.23
N GLU A 152 -12.19 10.01 0.91
CA GLU A 152 -12.02 11.45 0.76
C GLU A 152 -10.64 11.94 1.20
N GLU A 153 -9.92 11.14 1.99
CA GLU A 153 -8.59 11.47 2.52
C GLU A 153 -7.45 10.95 1.64
N ILE A 154 -7.74 10.14 0.61
CA ILE A 154 -6.71 9.46 -0.19
C ILE A 154 -5.70 10.46 -0.77
N ASP A 155 -6.18 11.48 -1.47
CA ASP A 155 -5.31 12.45 -2.15
C ASP A 155 -4.46 13.24 -1.13
N ASP A 156 -5.09 13.76 -0.09
CA ASP A 156 -4.40 14.57 0.92
C ASP A 156 -3.37 13.76 1.71
N ILE A 157 -3.71 12.53 2.10
CA ILE A 157 -2.79 11.65 2.85
C ILE A 157 -1.62 11.21 1.98
N LEU A 158 -1.86 10.76 0.73
CA LEU A 158 -0.78 10.30 -0.14
C LEU A 158 0.16 11.44 -0.52
N ARG A 159 -0.37 12.60 -0.87
CA ARG A 159 0.43 13.80 -1.15
C ARG A 159 1.20 14.27 0.08
N GLY A 160 0.55 14.36 1.23
CA GLY A 160 1.19 14.76 2.48
C GLY A 160 2.27 13.77 2.93
N ALA A 161 2.03 12.46 2.79
CA ALA A 161 3.01 11.42 3.11
C ALA A 161 4.24 11.49 2.18
N GLN A 162 4.02 11.76 0.87
CA GLN A 162 5.14 11.92 -0.06
C GLN A 162 5.98 13.17 0.24
N ILE A 163 5.34 14.31 0.53
CA ILE A 163 6.04 15.54 0.94
C ILE A 163 6.86 15.27 2.20
N LEU A 164 6.27 14.61 3.19
CA LEU A 164 6.96 14.26 4.43
C LEU A 164 8.15 13.31 4.20
N ALA A 165 8.01 12.33 3.30
CA ALA A 165 9.10 11.43 2.93
C ALA A 165 10.25 12.22 2.26
N ASP A 166 9.92 13.08 1.29
CA ASP A 166 10.88 13.88 0.57
C ASP A 166 11.66 14.85 1.51
N ASP A 167 10.97 15.50 2.45
CA ASP A 167 11.57 16.47 3.38
C ASP A 167 12.40 15.79 4.48
N SER A 168 11.87 14.70 5.07
CA SER A 168 12.55 13.97 6.15
C SER A 168 13.67 13.06 5.67
N LYS A 169 13.72 12.73 4.37
CA LYS A 169 14.60 11.71 3.78
C LYS A 169 14.45 10.36 4.46
N LYS A 170 13.20 10.01 4.79
CA LYS A 170 12.83 8.75 5.45
C LYS A 170 11.65 8.10 4.72
N PRO A 171 11.46 6.78 4.88
CA PRO A 171 10.20 6.18 4.45
C PRO A 171 9.03 6.76 5.24
N VAL A 172 7.86 6.80 4.62
CA VAL A 172 6.57 7.08 5.29
C VAL A 172 5.60 5.98 4.93
N ALA A 173 4.92 5.43 5.93
CA ALA A 173 3.94 4.38 5.73
C ALA A 173 2.51 4.96 5.67
N VAL A 174 1.73 4.50 4.70
CA VAL A 174 0.29 4.67 4.64
C VAL A 174 -0.36 3.30 4.80
N LEU A 175 -1.04 3.09 5.92
CA LEU A 175 -1.69 1.84 6.28
C LEU A 175 -3.07 1.80 5.64
N LEU A 176 -3.26 0.89 4.69
CA LEU A 176 -4.51 0.74 3.93
C LEU A 176 -5.42 -0.26 4.65
N THR A 177 -6.56 0.20 5.13
CA THR A 177 -7.56 -0.66 5.78
C THR A 177 -8.38 -1.44 4.74
N LYS A 178 -9.07 -2.49 5.16
CA LYS A 178 -10.00 -3.24 4.30
C LYS A 178 -11.06 -2.34 3.66
N SER A 179 -11.59 -1.37 4.42
CA SER A 179 -12.62 -0.45 3.94
C SER A 179 -12.10 0.42 2.78
N ILE A 180 -10.84 0.86 2.86
CA ILE A 180 -10.20 1.63 1.78
C ILE A 180 -9.99 0.78 0.52
N LEU A 181 -9.64 -0.49 0.69
CA LEU A 181 -9.45 -1.40 -0.45
C LEU A 181 -10.77 -1.93 -1.02
N GLY A 182 -11.93 -1.61 -0.40
CA GLY A 182 -13.23 -2.13 -0.83
C GLY A 182 -13.37 -3.65 -0.66
N VAL A 183 -12.56 -4.27 0.21
CA VAL A 183 -12.56 -5.72 0.47
C VAL A 183 -13.12 -6.02 1.86
N LYS A 184 -13.68 -7.23 2.04
CA LYS A 184 -14.28 -7.68 3.32
C LYS A 184 -13.54 -8.84 3.93
#